data_c6b50ce6ba4e378ce93d4e72f3a12e2d
#
_entry.id   c6b50ce6ba4e378ce93d4e72f3a12e2d
#
_cell.length_a   1.000
_cell.length_b   1.000
_cell.length_c   1.000
_cell.angle_alpha   90.00
_cell.angle_beta   90.00
_cell.angle_gamma   90.00
#
_symmetry.space_group_name_H-M   'P 1'
#
loop_
_entity.id
_entity.type
_entity.pdbx_description
1 polymer ?
#
loop_
_entity_poly.entity_id
_entity_poly.type
_entity_poly.pdbx_seq_one_letter_code
_entity_poly.pdbx_strand_id
1 'polypeptide(L)'
;MKLYSGDLSPYSARVRMQIYAKGITGIALERLPHFGTPKFREEFPIGRIPVLDIDGDMMPESEVIAEYLEEMYPTPTMLGADARETAHIRTVARIGDIYIMNNMFMLAGQSNAATRYEGVVDLLASQVVRNVKALDKIIGTDGFACSGRITMADCALVPGLFMVDGMLSNLGIRNPIPLNPNVAAYWAAIQKNEHAARTLAELHRGLAERIEMIRNGSFAKFMAVAAAAEQAARAEMRAPPA
;
A
#
# COMPACT_ATOMS: atom_id res chain seq x y z
N MET A 1 16.85 -6.88 13.00
CA MET A 1 15.51 -6.96 12.37
C MET A 1 15.62 -6.92 10.86
N LYS A 2 14.64 -7.51 10.14
CA LYS A 2 14.55 -7.46 8.68
C LYS A 2 13.12 -7.13 8.27
N LEU A 3 12.94 -6.29 7.26
CA LEU A 3 11.64 -6.06 6.65
C LEU A 3 11.60 -6.78 5.30
N TYR A 4 10.79 -7.82 5.21
CA TYR A 4 10.48 -8.45 3.94
C TYR A 4 9.52 -7.59 3.14
N SER A 5 9.97 -7.11 1.99
CA SER A 5 9.37 -6.01 1.27
C SER A 5 9.48 -6.22 -0.25
N GLY A 6 8.63 -5.54 -1.00
CA GLY A 6 8.70 -5.46 -2.46
C GLY A 6 8.48 -4.03 -2.92
N ASP A 7 9.25 -3.58 -3.91
CA ASP A 7 9.24 -2.19 -4.36
C ASP A 7 7.85 -1.71 -4.78
N LEU A 8 7.10 -2.50 -5.54
CA LEU A 8 5.76 -2.15 -6.03
C LEU A 8 4.65 -2.40 -4.99
N SER A 9 4.95 -2.96 -3.81
CA SER A 9 3.93 -3.17 -2.79
C SER A 9 3.61 -1.85 -2.07
N PRO A 10 2.39 -1.32 -2.16
CA PRO A 10 2.02 -0.08 -1.48
C PRO A 10 2.05 -0.23 0.04
N TYR A 11 1.71 -1.40 0.55
CA TYR A 11 1.78 -1.70 1.98
C TYR A 11 3.22 -1.78 2.49
N SER A 12 4.16 -2.32 1.68
CA SER A 12 5.58 -2.28 2.01
C SER A 12 6.15 -0.86 1.92
N ALA A 13 5.72 -0.08 0.93
CA ALA A 13 6.12 1.31 0.74
C ALA A 13 5.77 2.19 1.95
N ARG A 14 4.59 1.96 2.56
CA ARG A 14 4.16 2.61 3.78
C ARG A 14 5.19 2.45 4.91
N VAL A 15 5.62 1.21 5.18
CA VAL A 15 6.59 0.91 6.26
C VAL A 15 7.98 1.44 5.90
N ARG A 16 8.40 1.32 4.64
CA ARG A 16 9.69 1.88 4.19
C ARG A 16 9.73 3.39 4.36
N MET A 17 8.66 4.10 3.99
CA MET A 17 8.58 5.55 4.16
C MET A 17 8.72 5.96 5.63
N GLN A 18 8.08 5.23 6.54
CA GLN A 18 8.23 5.45 7.98
C GLN A 18 9.67 5.23 8.44
N ILE A 19 10.32 4.13 8.03
CA ILE A 19 11.72 3.83 8.33
C ILE A 19 12.62 5.00 7.90
N TYR A 20 12.41 5.53 6.68
CA TYR A 20 13.19 6.65 6.14
C TYR A 20 12.93 7.93 6.91
N ALA A 21 11.67 8.28 7.15
CA ALA A 21 11.30 9.52 7.83
C ALA A 21 11.73 9.55 9.30
N LYS A 22 11.80 8.39 9.95
CA LYS A 22 12.32 8.27 11.33
C LYS A 22 13.85 8.13 11.38
N GLY A 23 14.53 7.97 10.24
CA GLY A 23 15.96 7.72 10.20
C GLY A 23 16.38 6.39 10.86
N ILE A 24 15.48 5.40 10.86
CA ILE A 24 15.75 4.10 11.48
C ILE A 24 16.84 3.38 10.69
N THR A 25 17.92 3.03 11.37
CA THR A 25 18.99 2.18 10.85
C THR A 25 18.95 0.80 11.52
N GLY A 26 19.54 -0.20 10.88
CA GLY A 26 19.59 -1.56 11.45
C GLY A 26 18.39 -2.45 11.11
N ILE A 27 17.46 -1.98 10.25
CA ILE A 27 16.45 -2.83 9.63
C ILE A 27 16.89 -3.13 8.19
N ALA A 28 17.23 -4.39 7.90
CA ALA A 28 17.55 -4.81 6.53
C ALA A 28 16.28 -4.89 5.69
N LEU A 29 16.29 -4.29 4.50
CA LEU A 29 15.19 -4.40 3.54
C LEU A 29 15.49 -5.55 2.60
N GLU A 30 14.70 -6.61 2.65
CA GLU A 30 14.93 -7.83 1.87
C GLU A 30 13.70 -8.18 1.01
N ARG A 31 13.94 -8.80 -0.14
CA ARG A 31 12.88 -9.43 -0.95
C ARG A 31 12.68 -10.86 -0.47
N LEU A 32 11.43 -11.29 -0.34
CA LEU A 32 11.13 -12.70 -0.05
C LEU A 32 11.43 -13.56 -1.28
N PRO A 33 12.33 -14.56 -1.18
CA PRO A 33 12.75 -15.37 -2.32
C PRO A 33 11.62 -16.27 -2.86
N HIS A 34 10.61 -16.54 -2.03
CA HIS A 34 9.51 -17.47 -2.34
C HIS A 34 8.14 -16.78 -2.43
N PHE A 35 8.12 -15.44 -2.58
CA PHE A 35 6.86 -14.69 -2.64
C PHE A 35 5.90 -15.26 -3.69
N GLY A 36 4.66 -15.51 -3.29
CA GLY A 36 3.62 -16.05 -4.15
C GLY A 36 3.62 -17.58 -4.35
N THR A 37 4.56 -18.31 -3.74
CA THR A 37 4.59 -19.78 -3.79
C THR A 37 3.79 -20.42 -2.64
N PRO A 38 3.40 -21.71 -2.73
CA PRO A 38 2.81 -22.45 -1.61
C PRO A 38 3.69 -22.37 -0.34
N LYS A 39 5.00 -22.57 -0.48
CA LYS A 39 5.96 -22.46 0.63
C LYS A 39 5.90 -21.11 1.35
N PHE A 40 5.72 -20.01 0.61
CA PHE A 40 5.53 -18.70 1.20
C PHE A 40 4.29 -18.64 2.10
N ARG A 41 3.17 -19.28 1.69
CA ARG A 41 1.93 -19.31 2.47
C ARG A 41 2.01 -20.20 3.70
N GLU A 42 2.84 -21.25 3.67
CA GLU A 42 3.13 -22.07 4.85
C GLU A 42 3.93 -21.29 5.91
N GLU A 43 4.95 -20.54 5.47
CA GLU A 43 5.78 -19.70 6.34
C GLU A 43 5.05 -18.41 6.79
N PHE A 44 4.22 -17.83 5.91
CA PHE A 44 3.48 -16.59 6.12
C PHE A 44 1.99 -16.80 5.79
N PRO A 45 1.16 -17.28 6.73
CA PRO A 45 -0.22 -17.71 6.45
C PRO A 45 -1.12 -16.62 5.84
N ILE A 46 -0.90 -15.34 6.18
CA ILE A 46 -1.63 -14.21 5.55
C ILE A 46 -1.26 -14.08 4.07
N GLY A 47 -0.08 -14.57 3.66
CA GLY A 47 0.36 -14.60 2.26
C GLY A 47 0.63 -13.22 1.65
N ARG A 48 0.97 -12.23 2.46
CA ARG A 48 1.19 -10.83 2.05
C ARG A 48 2.48 -10.26 2.59
N ILE A 49 2.96 -9.22 1.96
CA ILE A 49 4.06 -8.36 2.42
C ILE A 49 3.54 -6.95 2.68
N PRO A 50 4.18 -6.19 3.60
CA PRO A 50 5.42 -6.50 4.33
C PRO A 50 5.24 -7.49 5.47
N VAL A 51 6.37 -8.08 5.89
CA VAL A 51 6.51 -8.81 7.14
C VAL A 51 7.79 -8.33 7.82
N LEU A 52 7.71 -7.97 9.09
CA LEU A 52 8.87 -7.64 9.91
C LEU A 52 9.34 -8.89 10.65
N ASP A 53 10.59 -9.27 10.42
CA ASP A 53 11.28 -10.33 11.14
C ASP A 53 12.04 -9.71 12.31
N ILE A 54 11.66 -10.11 13.52
CA ILE A 54 12.28 -9.72 14.78
C ILE A 54 12.94 -10.97 15.36
N ASP A 55 14.15 -11.26 14.89
CA ASP A 55 14.97 -12.39 15.37
C ASP A 55 14.24 -13.75 15.26
N GLY A 56 13.46 -13.92 14.18
CA GLY A 56 12.69 -15.12 13.87
C GLY A 56 11.21 -15.04 14.24
N ASP A 57 10.79 -13.99 14.95
CA ASP A 57 9.38 -13.70 15.18
C ASP A 57 8.82 -12.84 14.03
N MET A 58 7.84 -13.40 13.29
CA MET A 58 7.33 -12.83 12.05
C MET A 58 6.08 -12.00 12.29
N MET A 59 6.21 -10.68 12.23
CA MET A 59 5.11 -9.74 12.38
C MET A 59 4.53 -9.32 11.01
N PRO A 60 3.33 -9.76 10.63
CA PRO A 60 2.62 -9.28 9.45
C PRO A 60 1.86 -7.98 9.74
N GLU A 61 1.15 -7.46 8.71
CA GLU A 61 0.30 -6.28 8.73
C GLU A 61 1.06 -4.96 8.82
N SER A 62 1.03 -4.19 7.73
CA SER A 62 1.80 -2.96 7.61
C SER A 62 1.43 -1.89 8.64
N GLU A 63 0.15 -1.86 9.09
CA GLU A 63 -0.28 -0.95 10.15
C GLU A 63 0.28 -1.37 11.50
N VAL A 64 0.23 -2.67 11.82
CA VAL A 64 0.78 -3.22 13.08
C VAL A 64 2.29 -2.99 13.13
N ILE A 65 3.00 -3.24 12.02
CA ILE A 65 4.44 -2.95 11.91
C ILE A 65 4.70 -1.46 12.12
N ALA A 66 3.87 -0.58 11.55
CA ALA A 66 4.04 0.86 11.68
C ALA A 66 3.84 1.33 13.14
N GLU A 67 2.83 0.83 13.83
CA GLU A 67 2.62 1.11 15.26
C GLU A 67 3.77 0.56 16.12
N TYR A 68 4.23 -0.67 15.86
CA TYR A 68 5.38 -1.24 16.54
C TYR A 68 6.64 -0.39 16.38
N LEU A 69 6.91 0.08 15.17
CA LEU A 69 8.07 0.95 14.90
C LEU A 69 7.92 2.32 15.56
N GLU A 70 6.69 2.84 15.71
CA GLU A 70 6.43 4.08 16.43
C GLU A 70 6.75 3.94 17.93
N GLU A 71 6.36 2.82 18.53
CA GLU A 71 6.65 2.52 19.94
C GLU A 71 8.14 2.26 20.20
N MET A 72 8.79 1.50 19.30
CA MET A 72 10.22 1.16 19.41
C MET A 72 11.14 2.37 19.16
N TYR A 73 10.72 3.29 18.31
CA TYR A 73 11.47 4.47 17.91
C TYR A 73 10.61 5.73 18.09
N PRO A 74 10.31 6.17 19.33
CA PRO A 74 9.35 7.24 19.56
C PRO A 74 9.79 8.62 19.07
N THR A 75 11.06 8.80 18.68
CA THR A 75 11.62 10.08 18.23
C THR A 75 12.27 9.95 16.85
N PRO A 76 11.90 10.80 15.86
CA PRO A 76 10.78 11.73 15.89
C PRO A 76 9.43 11.00 15.89
N THR A 77 8.45 11.52 16.64
CA THR A 77 7.10 10.92 16.60
C THR A 77 6.41 11.22 15.27
N MET A 78 5.71 10.24 14.73
CA MET A 78 4.84 10.37 13.56
C MET A 78 3.35 10.39 13.94
N LEU A 79 3.06 10.47 15.23
CA LEU A 79 1.74 10.70 15.82
C LEU A 79 1.58 12.15 16.28
N GLY A 80 0.41 12.51 16.80
CA GLY A 80 0.11 13.85 17.29
C GLY A 80 0.77 14.19 18.63
N ALA A 81 0.77 15.46 18.97
CA ALA A 81 1.22 15.95 20.28
C ALA A 81 0.25 15.58 21.41
N ASP A 82 -1.01 15.31 21.07
CA ASP A 82 -2.04 14.86 21.99
C ASP A 82 -2.92 13.76 21.39
N ALA A 83 -3.85 13.22 22.18
CA ALA A 83 -4.74 12.14 21.78
C ALA A 83 -5.68 12.54 20.62
N ARG A 84 -6.10 13.81 20.55
CA ARG A 84 -7.00 14.31 19.50
C ARG A 84 -6.28 14.41 18.16
N GLU A 85 -5.09 14.96 18.15
CA GLU A 85 -4.25 15.07 16.97
C GLU A 85 -3.85 13.66 16.48
N THR A 86 -3.45 12.78 17.40
CA THR A 86 -3.16 11.37 17.11
C THR A 86 -4.35 10.66 16.47
N ALA A 87 -5.57 10.85 17.01
CA ALA A 87 -6.78 10.28 16.44
C ALA A 87 -7.06 10.82 15.03
N HIS A 88 -6.81 12.10 14.77
CA HIS A 88 -6.95 12.70 13.44
C HIS A 88 -5.95 12.07 12.43
N ILE A 89 -4.67 11.99 12.80
CA ILE A 89 -3.62 11.34 11.96
C ILE A 89 -4.01 9.91 11.62
N ARG A 90 -4.43 9.13 12.61
CA ARG A 90 -4.89 7.74 12.40
C ARG A 90 -6.14 7.67 11.52
N THR A 91 -7.08 8.61 11.67
CA THR A 91 -8.27 8.67 10.80
C THR A 91 -7.88 8.88 9.34
N VAL A 92 -7.00 9.84 9.06
CA VAL A 92 -6.51 10.09 7.69
C VAL A 92 -5.74 8.89 7.16
N ALA A 93 -4.87 8.26 7.97
CA ALA A 93 -4.16 7.05 7.60
C ALA A 93 -5.13 5.89 7.26
N ARG A 94 -6.20 5.70 8.06
CA ARG A 94 -7.21 4.64 7.81
C ARG A 94 -8.04 4.89 6.56
N ILE A 95 -8.32 6.15 6.21
CA ILE A 95 -8.95 6.46 4.92
C ILE A 95 -8.03 6.07 3.77
N GLY A 96 -6.75 6.43 3.86
CA GLY A 96 -5.73 6.01 2.88
C GLY A 96 -5.61 4.50 2.73
N ASP A 97 -5.58 3.80 3.82
CA ASP A 97 -5.36 2.36 3.89
C ASP A 97 -6.61 1.56 3.45
N ILE A 98 -7.73 1.69 4.19
CA ILE A 98 -8.91 0.83 3.99
C ILE A 98 -9.67 1.22 2.72
N TYR A 99 -9.89 2.51 2.52
CA TYR A 99 -10.83 2.95 1.51
C TYR A 99 -10.17 3.33 0.19
N ILE A 100 -8.87 3.67 0.18
CA ILE A 100 -8.13 3.99 -1.04
C ILE A 100 -7.22 2.83 -1.41
N MET A 101 -6.18 2.55 -0.65
CA MET A 101 -5.14 1.60 -1.01
C MET A 101 -5.67 0.16 -1.17
N ASN A 102 -6.54 -0.31 -0.25
CA ASN A 102 -7.11 -1.65 -0.35
C ASN A 102 -8.01 -1.80 -1.60
N ASN A 103 -8.85 -0.81 -1.90
CA ASN A 103 -9.68 -0.84 -3.11
C ASN A 103 -8.83 -0.76 -4.38
N MET A 104 -7.78 0.07 -4.40
CA MET A 104 -6.84 0.13 -5.52
C MET A 104 -6.08 -1.19 -5.70
N PHE A 105 -5.71 -1.87 -4.61
CA PHE A 105 -5.08 -3.19 -4.68
C PHE A 105 -6.02 -4.24 -5.29
N MET A 106 -7.31 -4.23 -4.93
CA MET A 106 -8.31 -5.10 -5.55
C MET A 106 -8.56 -4.76 -7.02
N LEU A 107 -8.58 -3.46 -7.36
CA LEU A 107 -8.69 -2.98 -8.76
C LEU A 107 -7.50 -3.43 -9.61
N ALA A 108 -6.30 -3.56 -9.03
CA ALA A 108 -5.13 -4.10 -9.74
C ALA A 108 -5.38 -5.51 -10.28
N GLY A 109 -6.17 -6.33 -9.56
CA GLY A 109 -6.61 -7.65 -10.01
C GLY A 109 -7.58 -7.61 -11.20
N GLN A 110 -8.18 -6.45 -11.50
CA GLN A 110 -9.12 -6.24 -12.64
C GLN A 110 -8.44 -5.59 -13.86
N SER A 111 -7.11 -5.48 -13.87
CA SER A 111 -6.38 -4.80 -14.95
C SER A 111 -6.44 -5.50 -16.30
N ASN A 112 -6.70 -6.83 -16.32
CA ASN A 112 -6.85 -7.57 -17.57
C ASN A 112 -8.25 -7.41 -18.14
N ALA A 113 -8.36 -6.66 -19.24
CA ALA A 113 -9.64 -6.38 -19.90
C ALA A 113 -10.41 -7.63 -20.37
N ALA A 114 -9.72 -8.75 -20.64
CA ALA A 114 -10.36 -9.98 -21.10
C ALA A 114 -11.06 -10.77 -19.97
N THR A 115 -10.69 -10.51 -18.71
CA THR A 115 -11.18 -11.28 -17.55
C THR A 115 -11.75 -10.43 -16.43
N ARG A 116 -11.73 -9.11 -16.57
CA ARG A 116 -12.25 -8.20 -15.55
C ARG A 116 -13.78 -8.21 -15.51
N TYR A 117 -14.30 -7.96 -14.34
CA TYR A 117 -15.74 -7.79 -14.09
C TYR A 117 -16.04 -6.31 -13.92
N GLU A 118 -16.73 -5.70 -14.92
CA GLU A 118 -16.99 -4.26 -14.91
C GLU A 118 -17.78 -3.81 -13.67
N GLY A 119 -18.75 -4.59 -13.18
CA GLY A 119 -19.48 -4.27 -11.95
C GLY A 119 -18.59 -4.24 -10.69
N VAL A 120 -17.51 -5.04 -10.65
CA VAL A 120 -16.51 -4.98 -9.58
C VAL A 120 -15.64 -3.72 -9.73
N VAL A 121 -15.25 -3.38 -10.96
CA VAL A 121 -14.51 -2.15 -11.26
C VAL A 121 -15.30 -0.93 -10.81
N ASP A 122 -16.59 -0.83 -11.22
CA ASP A 122 -17.47 0.28 -10.88
C ASP A 122 -17.64 0.41 -9.35
N LEU A 123 -17.88 -0.71 -8.66
CA LEU A 123 -18.03 -0.73 -7.22
C LEU A 123 -16.77 -0.20 -6.50
N LEU A 124 -15.61 -0.76 -6.82
CA LEU A 124 -14.35 -0.41 -6.15
C LEU A 124 -13.90 1.00 -6.51
N ALA A 125 -14.00 1.39 -7.80
CA ALA A 125 -13.64 2.73 -8.24
C ALA A 125 -14.54 3.81 -7.62
N SER A 126 -15.85 3.55 -7.50
CA SER A 126 -16.77 4.47 -6.81
C SER A 126 -16.40 4.69 -5.35
N GLN A 127 -15.92 3.64 -4.66
CA GLN A 127 -15.40 3.74 -3.29
C GLN A 127 -14.14 4.64 -3.24
N VAL A 128 -13.19 4.44 -4.15
CA VAL A 128 -11.96 5.25 -4.23
C VAL A 128 -12.32 6.72 -4.48
N VAL A 129 -13.13 7.01 -5.50
CA VAL A 129 -13.55 8.38 -5.86
C VAL A 129 -14.24 9.08 -4.69
N ARG A 130 -15.18 8.39 -4.03
CA ARG A 130 -15.89 8.93 -2.86
C ARG A 130 -14.93 9.23 -1.71
N ASN A 131 -13.96 8.37 -1.46
CA ASN A 131 -13.07 8.51 -0.31
C ASN A 131 -11.92 9.50 -0.58
N VAL A 132 -11.48 9.69 -1.82
CA VAL A 132 -10.62 10.82 -2.19
C VAL A 132 -11.35 12.15 -1.97
N LYS A 133 -12.65 12.23 -2.32
CA LYS A 133 -13.47 13.41 -2.02
C LYS A 133 -13.70 13.65 -0.52
N ALA A 134 -13.81 12.59 0.28
CA ALA A 134 -13.91 12.71 1.74
C ALA A 134 -12.57 13.17 2.33
N LEU A 135 -11.45 12.60 1.86
CA LEU A 135 -10.10 13.01 2.25
C LEU A 135 -9.87 14.50 2.01
N ASP A 136 -10.36 15.06 0.90
CA ASP A 136 -10.24 16.48 0.55
C ASP A 136 -10.79 17.44 1.64
N LYS A 137 -11.72 16.96 2.48
CA LYS A 137 -12.32 17.74 3.55
C LYS A 137 -11.52 17.79 4.85
N ILE A 138 -10.59 16.85 5.01
CA ILE A 138 -9.90 16.66 6.30
C ILE A 138 -8.38 16.65 6.19
N ILE A 139 -7.84 16.58 4.98
CA ILE A 139 -6.39 16.62 4.73
C ILE A 139 -5.84 18.02 5.01
N GLY A 140 -4.58 18.09 5.46
CA GLY A 140 -3.86 19.34 5.66
C GLY A 140 -3.65 20.12 4.36
N THR A 141 -3.49 21.43 4.48
CA THR A 141 -3.29 22.36 3.36
C THR A 141 -1.89 22.97 3.31
N ASP A 142 -0.99 22.50 4.17
CA ASP A 142 0.38 22.98 4.35
C ASP A 142 1.44 22.11 3.65
N GLY A 143 1.01 21.18 2.79
CA GLY A 143 1.87 20.27 2.03
C GLY A 143 2.08 18.91 2.69
N PHE A 144 1.53 18.70 3.87
CA PHE A 144 1.51 17.43 4.59
C PHE A 144 0.07 16.97 4.84
N ALA A 145 -0.11 15.67 5.08
CA ALA A 145 -1.45 15.13 5.35
C ALA A 145 -2.04 15.67 6.66
N CYS A 146 -1.18 15.84 7.68
CA CYS A 146 -1.53 16.34 9.00
C CYS A 146 -0.33 17.06 9.63
N SER A 147 -0.62 18.02 10.54
CA SER A 147 0.37 18.54 11.51
C SER A 147 1.63 19.23 10.93
N GLY A 148 1.62 19.66 9.68
CA GLY A 148 2.72 20.39 9.05
C GLY A 148 4.05 19.62 8.93
N ARG A 149 4.02 18.31 9.05
CA ARG A 149 5.19 17.41 9.00
C ARG A 149 4.81 16.02 8.53
N ILE A 150 5.81 15.19 8.20
CA ILE A 150 5.56 13.76 7.91
C ILE A 150 4.96 13.07 9.15
N THR A 151 3.88 12.35 8.91
CA THR A 151 3.15 11.55 9.91
C THR A 151 2.83 10.16 9.35
N MET A 152 2.26 9.28 10.17
CA MET A 152 1.74 7.98 9.71
C MET A 152 0.67 8.14 8.62
N ALA A 153 -0.04 9.27 8.59
CA ALA A 153 -1.01 9.57 7.53
C ALA A 153 -0.32 9.70 6.16
N ASP A 154 0.80 10.41 6.07
CA ASP A 154 1.56 10.55 4.82
C ASP A 154 2.10 9.19 4.35
N CYS A 155 2.59 8.37 5.28
CA CYS A 155 3.09 7.03 4.97
C CYS A 155 2.01 6.12 4.35
N ALA A 156 0.74 6.27 4.75
CA ALA A 156 -0.38 5.55 4.16
C ALA A 156 -0.85 6.18 2.84
N LEU A 157 -0.91 7.50 2.77
CA LEU A 157 -1.48 8.21 1.61
C LEU A 157 -0.56 8.19 0.39
N VAL A 158 0.75 8.36 0.56
CA VAL A 158 1.69 8.44 -0.56
C VAL A 158 1.60 7.21 -1.47
N PRO A 159 1.73 5.97 -0.99
CA PRO A 159 1.59 4.80 -1.86
C PRO A 159 0.15 4.57 -2.36
N GLY A 160 -0.86 4.95 -1.59
CA GLY A 160 -2.26 4.87 -2.02
C GLY A 160 -2.57 5.80 -3.19
N LEU A 161 -2.15 7.07 -3.09
CA LEU A 161 -2.36 8.06 -4.15
C LEU A 161 -1.49 7.78 -5.38
N PHE A 162 -0.30 7.20 -5.22
CA PHE A 162 0.50 6.69 -6.35
C PHE A 162 -0.31 5.67 -7.18
N MET A 163 -1.01 4.75 -6.54
CA MET A 163 -1.87 3.79 -7.25
C MET A 163 -3.05 4.48 -7.93
N VAL A 164 -3.71 5.43 -7.25
CA VAL A 164 -4.84 6.20 -7.81
C VAL A 164 -4.40 6.93 -9.07
N ASP A 165 -3.26 7.64 -9.00
CA ASP A 165 -2.73 8.46 -10.10
C ASP A 165 -2.32 7.61 -11.31
N GLY A 166 -1.71 6.45 -11.06
CA GLY A 166 -1.16 5.59 -12.11
C GLY A 166 -2.12 4.57 -12.72
N MET A 167 -3.23 4.24 -12.06
CA MET A 167 -4.02 3.06 -12.47
C MET A 167 -5.44 3.36 -12.96
N LEU A 168 -6.16 4.31 -12.38
CA LEU A 168 -7.59 4.48 -12.66
C LEU A 168 -7.88 4.80 -14.12
N SER A 169 -7.03 5.60 -14.76
CA SER A 169 -7.18 5.92 -16.18
C SER A 169 -7.10 4.70 -17.10
N ASN A 170 -6.28 3.70 -16.74
CA ASN A 170 -6.16 2.44 -17.48
C ASN A 170 -7.42 1.55 -17.39
N LEU A 171 -8.27 1.83 -16.40
CA LEU A 171 -9.58 1.18 -16.20
C LEU A 171 -10.73 2.01 -16.78
N GLY A 172 -10.44 3.13 -17.50
CA GLY A 172 -11.45 4.05 -18.03
C GLY A 172 -12.07 4.97 -16.97
N ILE A 173 -11.52 5.02 -15.77
CA ILE A 173 -12.01 5.84 -14.65
C ILE A 173 -11.23 7.15 -14.58
N ARG A 174 -11.96 8.27 -14.50
CA ARG A 174 -11.35 9.59 -14.35
C ARG A 174 -10.59 9.68 -13.01
N ASN A 175 -9.33 10.11 -13.06
CA ASN A 175 -8.53 10.34 -11.86
C ASN A 175 -9.20 11.38 -10.94
N PRO A 176 -9.55 11.03 -9.68
CA PRO A 176 -10.20 11.95 -8.77
C PRO A 176 -9.25 12.99 -8.14
N ILE A 177 -7.93 12.78 -8.17
CA ILE A 177 -6.97 13.69 -7.51
C ILE A 177 -7.11 15.12 -8.03
N PRO A 178 -7.07 15.42 -9.34
CA PRO A 178 -7.18 16.79 -9.83
C PRO A 178 -8.57 17.44 -9.60
N LEU A 179 -9.56 16.64 -9.24
CA LEU A 179 -10.94 17.13 -8.99
C LEU A 179 -11.17 17.52 -7.51
N ASN A 180 -10.19 17.28 -6.65
CA ASN A 180 -10.23 17.51 -5.22
C ASN A 180 -9.05 18.41 -4.84
N PRO A 181 -9.26 19.73 -4.69
CA PRO A 181 -8.18 20.72 -4.69
C PRO A 181 -7.17 20.57 -3.56
N ASN A 182 -7.62 20.19 -2.35
CA ASN A 182 -6.71 20.01 -1.21
C ASN A 182 -5.86 18.74 -1.39
N VAL A 183 -6.46 17.64 -1.87
CA VAL A 183 -5.73 16.41 -2.21
C VAL A 183 -4.75 16.65 -3.35
N ALA A 184 -5.14 17.43 -4.37
CA ALA A 184 -4.26 17.78 -5.49
C ALA A 184 -3.06 18.61 -5.02
N ALA A 185 -3.29 19.61 -4.15
CA ALA A 185 -2.23 20.44 -3.57
C ALA A 185 -1.29 19.61 -2.69
N TYR A 186 -1.86 18.77 -1.81
CA TYR A 186 -1.08 17.82 -1.01
C TYR A 186 -0.22 16.91 -1.89
N TRP A 187 -0.83 16.26 -2.91
CA TRP A 187 -0.12 15.35 -3.79
C TRP A 187 1.04 16.03 -4.52
N ALA A 188 0.84 17.23 -5.02
CA ALA A 188 1.89 18.01 -5.67
C ALA A 188 3.03 18.44 -4.72
N ALA A 189 2.71 18.69 -3.45
CA ALA A 189 3.67 19.10 -2.44
C ALA A 189 4.47 17.92 -1.87
N ILE A 190 3.78 16.83 -1.49
CA ILE A 190 4.42 15.71 -0.79
C ILE A 190 5.43 14.97 -1.66
N GLN A 191 5.25 14.95 -2.97
CA GLN A 191 6.21 14.35 -3.91
C GLN A 191 7.58 15.03 -3.89
N LYS A 192 7.70 16.27 -3.37
CA LYS A 192 8.94 17.01 -3.21
C LYS A 192 9.66 16.71 -1.89
N ASN A 193 8.98 16.07 -0.95
CA ASN A 193 9.59 15.64 0.29
C ASN A 193 10.56 14.48 0.01
N GLU A 194 11.75 14.51 0.60
CA GLU A 194 12.82 13.54 0.31
C GLU A 194 12.42 12.09 0.61
N HIS A 195 11.70 11.84 1.69
CA HIS A 195 11.27 10.49 2.08
C HIS A 195 10.17 9.96 1.18
N ALA A 196 9.20 10.81 0.82
CA ALA A 196 8.16 10.49 -0.14
C ALA A 196 8.74 10.28 -1.55
N ALA A 197 9.64 11.17 -2.01
CA ALA A 197 10.30 11.06 -3.30
C ALA A 197 11.10 9.76 -3.42
N ARG A 198 11.85 9.37 -2.38
CA ARG A 198 12.55 8.09 -2.32
C ARG A 198 11.59 6.90 -2.44
N THR A 199 10.50 6.93 -1.67
CA THR A 199 9.47 5.88 -1.69
C THR A 199 8.80 5.77 -3.06
N LEU A 200 8.48 6.91 -3.68
CA LEU A 200 7.91 6.96 -5.03
C LEU A 200 8.88 6.44 -6.09
N ALA A 201 10.16 6.76 -5.97
CA ALA A 201 11.19 6.22 -6.88
C ALA A 201 11.28 4.68 -6.81
N GLU A 202 11.13 4.10 -5.61
CA GLU A 202 11.07 2.65 -5.42
C GLU A 202 9.80 2.04 -6.04
N LEU A 203 8.64 2.68 -5.84
CA LEU A 203 7.38 2.25 -6.46
C LEU A 203 7.47 2.29 -7.99
N HIS A 204 8.03 3.36 -8.56
CA HIS A 204 8.26 3.47 -10.01
C HIS A 204 9.21 2.39 -10.52
N ARG A 205 10.30 2.09 -9.80
CA ARG A 205 11.21 1.00 -10.14
C ARG A 205 10.50 -0.35 -10.16
N GLY A 206 9.71 -0.64 -9.12
CA GLY A 206 8.93 -1.87 -9.05
C GLY A 206 7.86 -1.96 -10.15
N LEU A 207 7.27 -0.83 -10.56
CA LEU A 207 6.34 -0.76 -11.68
C LEU A 207 7.05 -1.08 -13.01
N ALA A 208 8.23 -0.51 -13.22
CA ALA A 208 9.04 -0.79 -14.41
C ALA A 208 9.44 -2.27 -14.48
N GLU A 209 9.86 -2.87 -13.36
CA GLU A 209 10.13 -4.30 -13.26
C GLU A 209 8.88 -5.14 -13.60
N ARG A 210 7.71 -4.77 -13.10
CA ARG A 210 6.44 -5.45 -13.40
C ARG A 210 6.09 -5.38 -14.89
N ILE A 211 6.24 -4.21 -15.52
CA ILE A 211 6.00 -4.02 -16.95
C ILE A 211 6.93 -4.94 -17.77
N GLU A 212 8.21 -5.02 -17.39
CA GLU A 212 9.17 -5.89 -18.06
C GLU A 212 8.82 -7.37 -17.86
N MET A 213 8.38 -7.77 -16.68
CA MET A 213 7.90 -9.15 -16.43
C MET A 213 6.68 -9.51 -17.29
N ILE A 214 5.77 -8.55 -17.52
CA ILE A 214 4.63 -8.73 -18.42
C ILE A 214 5.12 -8.92 -19.86
N ARG A 215 6.02 -8.04 -20.31
CA ARG A 215 6.57 -8.05 -21.68
C ARG A 215 7.30 -9.35 -22.01
N ASN A 216 8.08 -9.88 -21.10
CA ASN A 216 8.85 -11.12 -21.30
C ASN A 216 8.10 -12.41 -20.90
N GLY A 217 6.84 -12.32 -20.48
CA GLY A 217 5.98 -13.45 -20.12
C GLY A 217 6.26 -14.10 -18.77
N SER A 218 7.24 -13.60 -17.98
CA SER A 218 7.54 -14.17 -16.66
C SER A 218 6.45 -13.85 -15.64
N PHE A 219 5.73 -12.73 -15.81
CA PHE A 219 4.58 -12.41 -14.98
C PHE A 219 3.43 -13.41 -15.10
N ALA A 220 3.15 -13.92 -16.30
CA ALA A 220 2.13 -14.94 -16.51
C ALA A 220 2.49 -16.25 -15.78
N LYS A 221 3.77 -16.64 -15.79
CA LYS A 221 4.26 -17.80 -15.02
C LYS A 221 4.10 -17.60 -13.52
N PHE A 222 4.47 -16.42 -13.01
CA PHE A 222 4.26 -16.05 -11.60
C PHE A 222 2.78 -16.11 -11.20
N MET A 223 1.89 -15.53 -12.02
CA MET A 223 0.44 -15.55 -11.78
C MET A 223 -0.16 -16.96 -11.83
N ALA A 224 0.35 -17.85 -12.69
CA ALA A 224 -0.10 -19.23 -12.76
C ALA A 224 0.18 -20.00 -11.46
N VAL A 225 1.36 -19.80 -10.86
CA VAL A 225 1.71 -20.39 -9.56
C VAL A 225 0.80 -19.86 -8.44
N ALA A 226 0.57 -18.54 -8.41
CA ALA A 226 -0.32 -17.92 -7.44
C ALA A 226 -1.78 -18.40 -7.59
N ALA A 227 -2.27 -18.51 -8.83
CA ALA A 227 -3.61 -18.98 -9.15
C ALA A 227 -3.86 -20.43 -8.75
N ALA A 228 -2.87 -21.32 -8.93
CA ALA A 228 -2.98 -22.71 -8.51
C ALA A 228 -3.17 -22.85 -7.00
N ALA A 229 -2.44 -22.06 -6.21
CA ALA A 229 -2.59 -22.03 -4.75
C ALA A 229 -3.97 -21.47 -4.32
N GLU A 230 -4.48 -20.46 -5.03
CA GLU A 230 -5.82 -19.90 -4.77
C GLU A 230 -6.94 -20.87 -5.17
N GLN A 231 -6.76 -21.62 -6.25
CA GLN A 231 -7.74 -22.61 -6.70
C GLN A 231 -7.89 -23.76 -5.71
N ALA A 232 -6.80 -24.19 -5.07
CA ALA A 232 -6.85 -25.19 -4.00
C ALA A 232 -7.68 -24.67 -2.80
N ALA A 233 -7.43 -23.45 -2.34
CA ALA A 233 -8.20 -22.84 -1.26
C ALA A 233 -9.71 -22.68 -1.61
N ARG A 234 -10.02 -22.32 -2.87
CA ARG A 234 -11.43 -22.24 -3.34
C ARG A 234 -12.13 -23.59 -3.39
N ALA A 235 -11.39 -24.66 -3.70
CA ALA A 235 -11.96 -26.02 -3.70
C ALA A 235 -12.36 -26.45 -2.27
N GLU A 236 -11.53 -26.14 -1.27
CA GLU A 236 -11.84 -26.40 0.14
C GLU A 236 -13.10 -25.62 0.61
N MET A 237 -13.23 -24.35 0.20
CA MET A 237 -14.41 -23.53 0.55
C MET A 237 -15.72 -24.03 -0.07
N ARG A 238 -15.67 -24.77 -1.19
CA ARG A 238 -16.84 -25.27 -1.93
C ARG A 238 -17.08 -26.76 -1.71
N ALA A 239 -16.27 -27.44 -0.93
CA ALA A 239 -16.52 -28.81 -0.53
C ALA A 239 -17.83 -28.86 0.27
N PRO A 240 -18.74 -29.86 0.06
CA PRO A 240 -19.92 -30.03 0.89
C PRO A 240 -19.46 -30.22 2.35
N PRO A 241 -20.25 -29.73 3.35
CA PRO A 241 -19.94 -29.99 4.75
C PRO A 241 -19.92 -31.51 4.97
N ALA A 242 -18.91 -31.95 5.74
CA ALA A 242 -18.71 -33.36 6.08
C ALA A 242 -19.85 -33.90 6.92
#